data_3c46d2e265b1fba59ecae0e652101a71
#
_entry.id   3c46d2e265b1fba59ecae0e652101a71
#
_cell.length_a   1.000
_cell.length_b   1.000
_cell.length_c   1.000
_cell.angle_alpha   90.00
_cell.angle_beta   90.00
_cell.angle_gamma   90.00
#
_symmetry.space_group_name_H-M   'P 1'
#
loop_
_entity.id
_entity.type
_entity.pdbx_description
1 polymer ?
#
loop_
_entity_poly.entity_id
_entity_poly.type
_entity_poly.pdbx_seq_one_letter_code
_entity_poly.pdbx_strand_id
1 'polypeptide(L)'
;MVKKILIFFSMGLLALGMAGCSSSGHAGSASVQTGPAEELPEQEVMCAIRIRLGDAVLDGVLYDNPTAQGFAEMLPVTTETWHAAPGFARAFDLPAQIAEKGEPGYGYEPGSLAYWDEGPSIAMIYEASRRETVVPVVPIGKMTSDASMLEEYEDIITIELVEDEESLSGTGGTLTENSGGMTENGGVAGGNETVFTADTKVWDVIHDPVFGDYGRLIFPADRSISDSLTLGDVGNILTWYSYVSPERTVEIANYLREQAALGEQIFYDIYTEEEKAADPAKEDTGLFFFRGTPGEKFAVTNAGGGFVYVAAMHDSFPHALELSKKGYNAFALIYRPGAQTACEDLARAIAFIHENAEELGVDVSDYSLWGGSAGARMAAWLGSYGTAAFGEADYPRPSAVIMQYTGLSEVTGAEPPTYACVGTSDGIAYYGTMEERIRRIQAQGTNAEIEVFEGLPHGFGLGEGTVAEGWFDSAVRFWEDNMEK
;
A
#
# COMPACT_ATOMS: atom_id res chain seq x y z
N MET A 1 26.15 -16.96 3.27
CA MET A 1 25.95 -17.08 1.81
C MET A 1 24.44 -17.07 1.63
N VAL A 2 23.85 -15.88 1.63
CA VAL A 2 22.40 -15.65 1.57
C VAL A 2 21.99 -15.68 0.09
N LYS A 3 21.24 -16.70 -0.30
CA LYS A 3 20.62 -16.72 -1.62
C LYS A 3 19.41 -15.80 -1.59
N LYS A 4 19.49 -14.67 -2.30
CA LYS A 4 18.33 -13.87 -2.64
C LYS A 4 17.37 -14.75 -3.45
N ILE A 5 16.23 -15.07 -2.88
CA ILE A 5 15.14 -15.72 -3.59
C ILE A 5 14.37 -14.59 -4.28
N LEU A 6 14.65 -14.39 -5.56
CA LEU A 6 13.76 -13.65 -6.44
C LEU A 6 12.55 -14.55 -6.68
N ILE A 7 11.39 -14.11 -6.28
CA ILE A 7 10.13 -14.76 -6.65
C ILE A 7 9.88 -14.40 -8.11
N PHE A 8 10.34 -15.27 -9.02
CA PHE A 8 9.95 -15.21 -10.43
C PHE A 8 8.66 -16.00 -10.60
N PHE A 9 7.64 -15.37 -11.10
CA PHE A 9 6.56 -16.06 -11.78
C PHE A 9 7.12 -16.74 -13.03
N SER A 10 7.28 -18.07 -13.00
CA SER A 10 7.64 -18.82 -14.18
C SER A 10 6.49 -19.69 -14.62
N MET A 11 5.90 -19.34 -15.74
CA MET A 11 5.24 -20.32 -16.61
C MET A 11 6.28 -21.28 -17.15
N GLY A 12 6.05 -22.57 -16.92
CA GLY A 12 6.97 -23.63 -17.30
C GLY A 12 7.08 -23.83 -18.80
N LEU A 13 8.28 -24.10 -19.26
CA LEU A 13 8.52 -24.89 -20.46
C LEU A 13 9.69 -25.83 -20.22
N LEU A 14 9.41 -27.12 -20.34
CA LEU A 14 10.39 -28.21 -20.35
C LEU A 14 11.31 -28.13 -21.55
N ALA A 15 12.64 -28.22 -21.35
CA ALA A 15 13.51 -28.82 -22.35
C ALA A 15 14.73 -29.47 -21.69
N LEU A 16 14.90 -30.76 -21.94
CA LEU A 16 16.06 -31.59 -21.58
C LEU A 16 17.32 -31.15 -22.34
N GLY A 17 18.46 -31.23 -21.65
CA GLY A 17 19.77 -31.21 -22.33
C GLY A 17 20.93 -31.45 -21.40
N MET A 18 21.60 -32.57 -21.57
CA MET A 18 22.70 -33.15 -20.80
C MET A 18 24.09 -32.48 -21.00
N ALA A 19 24.90 -32.63 -19.96
CA ALA A 19 26.34 -32.96 -19.92
C ALA A 19 27.40 -31.86 -19.93
N GLY A 20 28.27 -31.91 -18.91
CA GLY A 20 29.70 -31.93 -19.16
C GLY A 20 30.59 -31.09 -18.22
N CYS A 21 31.18 -31.74 -17.23
CA CYS A 21 32.54 -31.68 -16.63
C CYS A 21 33.38 -30.38 -16.47
N SER A 22 33.72 -30.11 -15.20
CA SER A 22 35.09 -29.95 -14.59
C SER A 22 35.93 -28.72 -14.94
N SER A 23 36.38 -27.94 -14.02
CA SER A 23 37.59 -27.91 -13.17
C SER A 23 38.03 -26.50 -12.77
N SER A 24 38.38 -26.40 -11.47
CA SER A 24 39.44 -25.61 -10.81
C SER A 24 39.62 -24.11 -11.04
N GLY A 25 39.40 -23.34 -9.96
CA GLY A 25 40.33 -22.47 -9.27
C GLY A 25 40.68 -21.12 -9.86
N HIS A 26 40.30 -20.04 -9.22
CA HIS A 26 41.18 -18.99 -8.64
C HIS A 26 40.33 -17.87 -8.06
N ALA A 27 40.71 -17.38 -6.90
CA ALA A 27 40.12 -16.20 -6.28
C ALA A 27 40.45 -14.94 -7.12
N GLY A 28 39.42 -14.20 -7.50
CA GLY A 28 39.56 -12.92 -8.16
C GLY A 28 38.39 -12.03 -7.69
N SER A 29 38.75 -10.89 -7.11
CA SER A 29 37.88 -9.78 -6.76
C SER A 29 36.93 -9.47 -7.92
N ALA A 30 35.64 -9.73 -7.74
CA ALA A 30 34.59 -9.39 -8.72
C ALA A 30 34.16 -7.93 -8.51
N SER A 31 34.65 -7.06 -9.36
CA SER A 31 34.02 -5.78 -9.64
C SER A 31 32.60 -6.04 -10.18
N VAL A 32 31.61 -5.39 -9.58
CA VAL A 32 30.23 -5.36 -10.08
C VAL A 32 30.27 -4.72 -11.47
N GLN A 33 30.14 -5.52 -12.50
CA GLN A 33 29.85 -5.03 -13.86
C GLN A 33 28.35 -4.67 -13.90
N THR A 34 28.08 -3.36 -13.99
CA THR A 34 26.80 -2.85 -14.44
C THR A 34 26.62 -3.27 -15.90
N GLY A 35 25.79 -4.26 -16.16
CA GLY A 35 25.31 -4.56 -17.52
C GLY A 35 24.58 -3.35 -18.10
N PRO A 36 24.57 -3.19 -19.45
CA PRO A 36 23.76 -2.15 -20.09
C PRO A 36 22.29 -2.34 -19.68
N ALA A 37 21.59 -1.22 -19.42
CA ALA A 37 20.15 -1.21 -19.26
C ALA A 37 19.52 -1.89 -20.50
N GLU A 38 18.61 -2.84 -20.30
CA GLU A 38 17.80 -3.36 -21.37
C GLU A 38 16.97 -2.18 -21.90
N GLU A 39 17.27 -1.73 -23.12
CA GLU A 39 16.47 -0.71 -23.79
C GLU A 39 15.07 -1.31 -24.01
N LEU A 40 14.03 -0.58 -23.58
CA LEU A 40 12.65 -0.97 -23.87
C LEU A 40 12.49 -1.04 -25.41
N PRO A 41 11.77 -2.05 -25.93
CA PRO A 41 11.56 -2.17 -27.36
C PRO A 41 10.89 -0.90 -27.91
N GLU A 42 11.36 -0.41 -29.07
CA GLU A 42 10.70 0.70 -29.79
C GLU A 42 9.22 0.37 -30.00
N GLN A 43 8.33 1.19 -29.45
CA GLN A 43 6.88 1.04 -29.59
C GLN A 43 6.35 1.94 -30.71
N GLU A 44 5.47 1.38 -31.53
CA GLU A 44 4.82 2.13 -32.61
C GLU A 44 3.87 3.19 -32.01
N VAL A 45 3.88 4.41 -32.52
CA VAL A 45 3.06 5.52 -32.01
C VAL A 45 1.71 5.51 -32.73
N MET A 46 0.62 5.53 -31.96
CA MET A 46 -0.74 5.56 -32.45
C MET A 46 -1.25 6.99 -32.67
N CYS A 47 -1.11 7.86 -31.68
CA CYS A 47 -1.61 9.24 -31.76
C CYS A 47 -0.85 10.18 -30.83
N ALA A 48 -0.99 11.48 -31.05
CA ALA A 48 -0.49 12.53 -30.19
C ALA A 48 -1.52 12.93 -29.14
N ILE A 49 -1.06 13.28 -27.94
CA ILE A 49 -1.86 13.82 -26.86
C ILE A 49 -1.29 15.12 -26.33
N ARG A 50 -2.14 15.88 -25.69
CA ARG A 50 -1.79 17.12 -24.99
C ARG A 50 -2.26 17.04 -23.56
N ILE A 51 -1.37 17.35 -22.61
CA ILE A 51 -1.64 17.41 -21.17
C ILE A 51 -1.57 18.88 -20.74
N ARG A 52 -2.69 19.43 -20.30
CA ARG A 52 -2.79 20.80 -19.80
C ARG A 52 -2.66 20.82 -18.28
N LEU A 53 -1.77 21.68 -17.78
CA LEU A 53 -1.48 21.88 -16.36
C LEU A 53 -1.67 23.36 -16.03
N GLY A 54 -2.91 23.80 -15.79
CA GLY A 54 -3.23 25.21 -15.71
C GLY A 54 -2.88 25.95 -17.02
N ASP A 55 -1.93 26.90 -16.94
CA ASP A 55 -1.43 27.65 -18.11
C ASP A 55 -0.32 26.92 -18.88
N ALA A 56 0.23 25.84 -18.32
CA ALA A 56 1.29 25.05 -18.95
C ALA A 56 0.73 23.88 -19.79
N VAL A 57 1.53 23.43 -20.74
CA VAL A 57 1.16 22.35 -21.65
C VAL A 57 2.34 21.40 -21.83
N LEU A 58 2.10 20.11 -21.68
CA LEU A 58 3.00 19.03 -22.08
C LEU A 58 2.43 18.32 -23.29
N ASP A 59 3.26 18.08 -24.28
CA ASP A 59 2.92 17.23 -25.42
C ASP A 59 3.41 15.80 -25.18
N GLY A 60 2.66 14.82 -25.68
CA GLY A 60 2.98 13.40 -25.56
C GLY A 60 2.43 12.58 -26.70
N VAL A 61 2.73 11.29 -26.68
CA VAL A 61 2.23 10.32 -27.63
C VAL A 61 1.71 9.08 -26.94
N LEU A 62 0.70 8.45 -27.50
CA LEU A 62 0.24 7.12 -27.10
C LEU A 62 0.78 6.07 -28.08
N TYR A 63 1.11 4.91 -27.55
CA TYR A 63 1.60 3.76 -28.31
C TYR A 63 0.46 2.97 -28.94
N ASP A 64 0.76 2.22 -30.00
CA ASP A 64 -0.21 1.33 -30.64
C ASP A 64 -0.28 -0.01 -29.89
N ASN A 65 -0.97 0.01 -28.75
CA ASN A 65 -1.28 -1.19 -27.99
C ASN A 65 -2.70 -1.13 -27.38
N PRO A 66 -3.30 -2.27 -27.03
CA PRO A 66 -4.69 -2.32 -26.57
C PRO A 66 -4.99 -1.42 -25.37
N THR A 67 -4.04 -1.30 -24.43
CA THR A 67 -4.21 -0.46 -23.23
C THR A 67 -4.23 1.03 -23.59
N ALA A 68 -3.34 1.46 -24.48
CA ALA A 68 -3.30 2.84 -24.95
C ALA A 68 -4.54 3.20 -25.79
N GLN A 69 -5.04 2.25 -26.58
CA GLN A 69 -6.28 2.41 -27.35
C GLN A 69 -7.47 2.61 -26.39
N GLY A 70 -7.60 1.77 -25.36
CA GLY A 70 -8.64 1.92 -24.34
C GLY A 70 -8.55 3.23 -23.57
N PHE A 71 -7.34 3.73 -23.29
CA PHE A 71 -7.16 5.06 -22.70
C PHE A 71 -7.56 6.19 -23.67
N ALA A 72 -7.18 6.10 -24.94
CA ALA A 72 -7.54 7.08 -25.96
C ALA A 72 -9.07 7.23 -26.13
N GLU A 73 -9.82 6.14 -25.98
CA GLU A 73 -11.31 6.18 -26.03
C GLU A 73 -11.94 6.95 -24.85
N MET A 74 -11.21 7.13 -23.74
CA MET A 74 -11.68 7.89 -22.58
C MET A 74 -11.41 9.40 -22.70
N LEU A 75 -10.55 9.82 -23.64
CA LEU A 75 -10.16 11.23 -23.80
C LEU A 75 -11.28 12.08 -24.44
N PRO A 76 -11.48 13.35 -23.99
CA PRO A 76 -10.66 14.06 -23.01
C PRO A 76 -10.97 13.67 -21.55
N VAL A 77 -9.93 13.58 -20.70
CA VAL A 77 -10.05 13.37 -19.26
C VAL A 77 -9.58 14.61 -18.52
N THR A 78 -10.40 15.10 -17.59
CA THR A 78 -10.04 16.18 -16.66
C THR A 78 -10.13 15.61 -15.25
N THR A 79 -9.03 15.65 -14.50
CA THR A 79 -8.92 14.97 -13.20
C THR A 79 -7.86 15.63 -12.31
N GLU A 80 -7.97 15.40 -11.01
CA GLU A 80 -6.92 15.76 -10.04
C GLU A 80 -5.73 14.80 -10.16
N THR A 81 -4.54 15.29 -9.82
CA THR A 81 -3.34 14.46 -9.79
C THR A 81 -2.90 14.20 -8.35
N TRP A 82 -2.21 13.09 -8.17
CA TRP A 82 -1.58 12.72 -6.92
C TRP A 82 -0.14 12.24 -7.14
N HIS A 83 0.73 12.36 -6.11
CA HIS A 83 2.09 11.84 -6.17
C HIS A 83 2.07 10.32 -6.11
N ALA A 84 2.63 9.69 -7.15
CA ALA A 84 2.92 8.26 -7.07
C ALA A 84 4.18 8.05 -6.22
N ALA A 85 4.04 7.39 -5.07
CA ALA A 85 5.20 7.08 -4.25
C ALA A 85 6.14 6.11 -5.00
N PRO A 86 7.45 6.29 -4.86
CA PRO A 86 8.20 7.13 -3.94
C PRO A 86 8.62 8.50 -4.49
N GLY A 87 7.79 9.18 -5.27
CA GLY A 87 8.04 10.55 -5.65
C GLY A 87 8.80 10.73 -6.98
N PHE A 88 8.65 9.80 -7.94
CA PHE A 88 9.25 9.90 -9.28
C PHE A 88 8.21 10.09 -10.40
N ALA A 89 6.94 10.06 -10.05
CA ALA A 89 5.82 10.19 -10.97
C ALA A 89 4.64 10.94 -10.34
N ARG A 90 3.91 11.65 -11.19
CA ARG A 90 2.58 12.17 -10.88
C ARG A 90 1.56 11.23 -11.53
N ALA A 91 0.52 10.83 -10.81
CA ALA A 91 -0.50 9.94 -11.34
C ALA A 91 -1.89 10.56 -11.25
N PHE A 92 -2.83 9.97 -11.96
CA PHE A 92 -4.26 10.31 -11.91
C PHE A 92 -5.12 9.07 -12.12
N ASP A 93 -6.27 9.05 -11.50
CA ASP A 93 -7.20 7.93 -11.59
C ASP A 93 -8.05 8.01 -12.86
N LEU A 94 -8.33 6.85 -13.43
CA LEU A 94 -9.24 6.74 -14.58
C LEU A 94 -10.69 6.52 -14.10
N PRO A 95 -11.67 7.01 -14.86
CA PRO A 95 -13.09 6.82 -14.52
C PRO A 95 -13.56 5.36 -14.66
N ALA A 96 -12.79 4.51 -15.33
CA ALA A 96 -13.07 3.09 -15.52
C ALA A 96 -11.78 2.31 -15.83
N GLN A 97 -11.83 1.01 -15.56
CA GLN A 97 -10.75 0.08 -15.92
C GLN A 97 -10.70 -0.15 -17.42
N ILE A 98 -9.49 -0.25 -17.99
CA ILE A 98 -9.31 -0.57 -19.40
C ILE A 98 -9.51 -2.08 -19.60
N ALA A 99 -10.38 -2.45 -20.55
CA ALA A 99 -10.81 -3.84 -20.73
C ALA A 99 -9.74 -4.72 -21.38
N GLU A 100 -9.07 -4.25 -22.44
CA GLU A 100 -8.02 -4.98 -23.15
C GLU A 100 -6.64 -4.41 -22.78
N LYS A 101 -5.73 -5.27 -22.34
CA LYS A 101 -4.46 -4.87 -21.74
C LYS A 101 -3.28 -5.55 -22.40
N GLY A 102 -2.18 -4.79 -22.51
CA GLY A 102 -0.86 -5.32 -22.84
C GLY A 102 -0.23 -6.07 -21.66
N GLU A 103 0.92 -6.67 -21.90
CA GLU A 103 1.69 -7.36 -20.87
C GLU A 103 2.25 -6.35 -19.87
N PRO A 104 1.99 -6.50 -18.56
CA PRO A 104 2.54 -5.61 -17.55
C PRO A 104 4.01 -5.91 -17.27
N GLY A 105 4.76 -4.87 -16.92
CA GLY A 105 6.17 -4.96 -16.54
C GLY A 105 6.53 -3.91 -15.48
N TYR A 106 7.77 -3.91 -15.04
CA TYR A 106 8.26 -2.96 -14.04
C TYR A 106 9.16 -1.87 -14.63
N GLY A 107 9.58 -2.03 -15.90
CA GLY A 107 10.50 -1.09 -16.56
C GLY A 107 9.82 0.21 -16.97
N TYR A 108 10.55 1.33 -16.83
CA TYR A 108 10.13 2.64 -17.30
C TYR A 108 11.33 3.52 -17.67
N GLU A 109 11.04 4.61 -18.38
CA GLU A 109 11.98 5.71 -18.64
C GLU A 109 11.36 7.04 -18.21
N PRO A 110 12.15 8.08 -17.92
CA PRO A 110 11.62 9.43 -17.73
C PRO A 110 10.80 9.87 -18.95
N GLY A 111 9.64 10.43 -18.71
CA GLY A 111 8.65 10.74 -19.73
C GLY A 111 7.62 9.64 -19.96
N SER A 112 7.79 8.42 -19.47
CA SER A 112 6.83 7.34 -19.66
C SER A 112 5.44 7.68 -19.11
N LEU A 113 4.41 7.24 -19.87
CA LEU A 113 3.02 7.14 -19.43
C LEU A 113 2.72 5.67 -19.22
N ALA A 114 2.36 5.29 -18.00
CA ALA A 114 2.23 3.90 -17.60
C ALA A 114 0.89 3.65 -16.90
N TYR A 115 0.14 2.64 -17.36
CA TYR A 115 -1.14 2.24 -16.78
C TYR A 115 -0.94 1.18 -15.69
N TRP A 116 -1.53 1.41 -14.52
CA TRP A 116 -1.65 0.44 -13.45
C TRP A 116 -3.07 -0.12 -13.39
N ASP A 117 -3.19 -1.43 -13.52
CA ASP A 117 -4.48 -2.10 -13.66
C ASP A 117 -5.21 -2.36 -12.33
N GLU A 118 -4.49 -2.65 -11.27
CA GLU A 118 -5.09 -2.98 -9.96
C GLU A 118 -5.65 -1.74 -9.23
N GLY A 119 -5.23 -0.54 -9.63
CA GLY A 119 -5.82 0.74 -9.27
C GLY A 119 -5.88 1.59 -10.53
N PRO A 120 -6.98 1.54 -11.33
CA PRO A 120 -7.03 2.05 -12.70
C PRO A 120 -6.54 3.50 -12.77
N SER A 121 -5.26 3.67 -13.02
CA SER A 121 -4.59 4.98 -13.01
C SER A 121 -3.47 5.05 -14.04
N ILE A 122 -3.12 6.27 -14.45
CA ILE A 122 -1.99 6.55 -15.32
C ILE A 122 -0.92 7.28 -14.53
N ALA A 123 0.29 6.73 -14.51
CA ALA A 123 1.47 7.39 -13.98
C ALA A 123 2.20 8.16 -15.09
N MET A 124 2.45 9.43 -14.84
CA MET A 124 3.27 10.33 -15.66
C MET A 124 4.64 10.44 -15.00
N ILE A 125 5.61 9.71 -15.50
CA ILE A 125 6.92 9.54 -14.84
C ILE A 125 7.85 10.69 -15.26
N TYR A 126 8.32 11.50 -14.31
CA TYR A 126 9.14 12.67 -14.59
C TYR A 126 10.62 12.49 -14.21
N GLU A 127 10.94 11.49 -13.38
CA GLU A 127 12.31 11.28 -12.89
C GLU A 127 12.75 9.81 -13.04
N ALA A 128 14.06 9.60 -13.19
CA ALA A 128 14.72 8.28 -13.26
C ALA A 128 15.35 7.88 -11.91
N SER A 129 14.71 8.18 -10.79
CA SER A 129 15.24 7.86 -9.45
C SER A 129 15.33 6.36 -9.18
N ARG A 130 14.54 5.56 -9.90
CA ARG A 130 14.52 4.09 -9.85
C ARG A 130 14.68 3.48 -11.24
N ARG A 131 15.01 2.20 -11.29
CA ARG A 131 15.07 1.43 -12.55
C ARG A 131 13.76 0.72 -12.87
N GLU A 132 12.88 0.56 -11.87
CA GLU A 132 11.64 -0.21 -11.96
C GLU A 132 10.55 0.49 -11.15
N THR A 133 9.31 0.37 -11.61
CA THR A 133 8.13 0.78 -10.85
C THR A 133 7.90 -0.15 -9.67
N VAL A 134 7.18 0.33 -8.64
CA VAL A 134 6.85 -0.46 -7.43
C VAL A 134 5.81 -1.55 -7.75
N VAL A 135 4.93 -1.30 -8.69
CA VAL A 135 3.87 -2.21 -9.16
C VAL A 135 4.04 -2.48 -10.65
N PRO A 136 3.59 -3.64 -11.17
CA PRO A 136 3.63 -3.90 -12.60
C PRO A 136 2.68 -2.94 -13.33
N VAL A 137 3.18 -2.29 -14.38
CA VAL A 137 2.45 -1.32 -15.19
C VAL A 137 2.54 -1.65 -16.67
N VAL A 138 1.57 -1.24 -17.46
CA VAL A 138 1.60 -1.36 -18.92
C VAL A 138 2.03 -0.01 -19.51
N PRO A 139 3.14 0.07 -20.25
CA PRO A 139 3.53 1.28 -20.96
C PRO A 139 2.49 1.64 -22.03
N ILE A 140 1.90 2.84 -21.94
CA ILE A 140 0.85 3.28 -22.87
C ILE A 140 1.28 4.45 -23.75
N GLY A 141 2.38 5.10 -23.40
CA GLY A 141 2.82 6.28 -24.12
C GLY A 141 4.02 6.96 -23.50
N LYS A 142 4.34 8.13 -24.03
CA LYS A 142 5.47 8.95 -23.57
C LYS A 142 5.18 10.42 -23.72
N MET A 143 5.52 11.21 -22.71
CA MET A 143 5.62 12.67 -22.83
C MET A 143 6.84 13.04 -23.67
N THR A 144 6.66 13.93 -24.63
CA THR A 144 7.71 14.40 -25.53
C THR A 144 8.29 15.75 -25.11
N SER A 145 7.59 16.44 -24.21
CA SER A 145 8.06 17.64 -23.52
C SER A 145 8.80 17.28 -22.23
N ASP A 146 9.56 18.24 -21.67
CA ASP A 146 10.17 18.11 -20.35
C ASP A 146 9.06 18.00 -19.27
N ALA A 147 9.07 16.89 -18.58
CA ALA A 147 8.07 16.53 -17.58
C ALA A 147 8.44 16.95 -16.14
N SER A 148 9.58 17.59 -15.94
CA SER A 148 10.09 17.95 -14.60
C SER A 148 9.13 18.83 -13.79
N MET A 149 8.32 19.65 -14.47
CA MET A 149 7.30 20.46 -13.83
C MET A 149 6.20 19.67 -13.12
N LEU A 150 6.04 18.40 -13.40
CA LEU A 150 5.09 17.51 -12.73
C LEU A 150 5.47 17.25 -11.26
N GLU A 151 6.74 17.43 -10.89
CA GLU A 151 7.21 17.25 -9.52
C GLU A 151 6.49 18.17 -8.52
N GLU A 152 6.31 19.44 -8.88
CA GLU A 152 5.71 20.45 -8.03
C GLU A 152 4.23 20.75 -8.36
N TYR A 153 3.64 20.06 -9.36
CA TYR A 153 2.28 20.34 -9.80
C TYR A 153 1.25 19.56 -8.99
N GLU A 154 0.32 20.27 -8.32
CA GLU A 154 -0.66 19.69 -7.39
C GLU A 154 -2.13 19.99 -7.76
N ASP A 155 -2.43 20.29 -9.02
CA ASP A 155 -3.75 20.76 -9.43
C ASP A 155 -4.36 19.83 -10.50
N ILE A 156 -5.51 20.21 -11.01
CA ILE A 156 -6.26 19.51 -12.05
C ILE A 156 -5.51 19.54 -13.38
N ILE A 157 -5.44 18.39 -14.04
CA ILE A 157 -4.94 18.28 -15.40
C ILE A 157 -6.08 17.97 -16.37
N THR A 158 -5.88 18.32 -17.63
CA THR A 158 -6.75 17.87 -18.73
C THR A 158 -5.87 17.23 -19.81
N ILE A 159 -6.24 16.00 -20.20
CA ILE A 159 -5.55 15.25 -21.26
C ILE A 159 -6.52 15.14 -22.45
N GLU A 160 -6.06 15.49 -23.64
CA GLU A 160 -6.84 15.50 -24.87
C GLU A 160 -6.06 14.93 -26.04
N LEU A 161 -6.76 14.36 -27.03
CA LEU A 161 -6.15 14.00 -28.32
C LEU A 161 -5.80 15.27 -29.09
N VAL A 162 -4.67 15.27 -29.79
CA VAL A 162 -4.31 16.33 -30.71
C VAL A 162 -4.85 15.94 -32.07
N GLU A 163 -5.89 16.64 -32.54
CA GLU A 163 -6.33 16.53 -33.93
C GLU A 163 -5.29 17.20 -34.83
N ASP A 164 -4.90 16.58 -35.94
CA ASP A 164 -3.95 17.12 -36.90
C ASP A 164 -4.51 18.40 -37.51
N GLU A 165 -4.18 19.55 -36.95
CA GLU A 165 -3.97 20.85 -37.58
C GLU A 165 -3.80 21.93 -36.47
N GLU A 166 -2.54 22.20 -36.14
CA GLU A 166 -1.95 23.55 -36.00
C GLU A 166 -0.58 23.49 -35.33
N SER A 167 0.41 23.81 -36.12
CA SER A 167 1.77 24.01 -35.63
C SER A 167 1.88 25.25 -34.77
N LEU A 168 2.48 25.06 -33.63
CA LEU A 168 3.39 25.95 -32.86
C LEU A 168 3.32 27.46 -33.10
N SER A 169 2.95 28.18 -32.08
CA SER A 169 3.81 29.29 -31.59
C SER A 169 3.47 29.67 -30.16
N GLY A 170 4.50 29.59 -29.31
CA GLY A 170 4.43 29.98 -27.92
C GLY A 170 4.42 31.47 -27.68
N THR A 171 4.10 31.86 -26.50
CA THR A 171 4.77 33.04 -25.84
C THR A 171 4.47 33.00 -24.35
N GLY A 172 5.50 33.17 -23.56
CA GLY A 172 5.47 33.25 -22.12
C GLY A 172 4.76 34.49 -21.57
N GLY A 173 4.20 34.34 -20.40
CA GLY A 173 3.60 35.41 -19.61
C GLY A 173 4.06 35.28 -18.16
N THR A 174 4.60 36.36 -17.68
CA THR A 174 5.29 36.63 -16.43
C THR A 174 4.36 36.54 -15.21
N LEU A 175 4.84 35.94 -14.15
CA LEU A 175 4.21 35.89 -12.82
C LEU A 175 4.30 37.23 -12.11
N THR A 176 3.23 37.65 -11.48
CA THR A 176 3.23 38.70 -10.46
C THR A 176 2.82 38.12 -9.11
N GLU A 177 3.73 38.27 -8.17
CA GLU A 177 3.57 37.96 -6.75
C GLU A 177 2.50 38.85 -6.10
N ASN A 178 1.78 38.28 -5.15
CA ASN A 178 1.15 39.10 -4.12
C ASN A 178 1.24 38.44 -2.75
N SER A 179 1.96 39.12 -1.87
CA SER A 179 2.22 38.80 -0.47
C SER A 179 1.20 39.46 0.46
N GLY A 180 0.93 38.85 1.59
CA GLY A 180 0.38 39.43 2.81
C GLY A 180 -0.42 38.44 3.62
N GLY A 181 -0.19 38.22 4.86
CA GLY A 181 0.32 38.91 5.98
C GLY A 181 -0.07 38.16 7.24
N MET A 182 0.87 37.99 8.14
CA MET A 182 0.73 37.33 9.46
C MET A 182 -0.29 38.02 10.38
N THR A 183 -0.96 37.20 11.23
CA THR A 183 -1.27 37.61 12.60
C THR A 183 -1.14 36.43 13.53
N GLU A 184 -0.17 36.51 14.41
CA GLU A 184 -0.02 35.70 15.62
C GLU A 184 -1.16 36.00 16.60
N ASN A 185 -1.62 34.95 17.28
CA ASN A 185 -2.15 35.15 18.63
C ASN A 185 -1.86 33.91 19.49
N GLY A 186 -0.98 34.11 20.44
CA GLY A 186 -0.67 33.15 21.48
C GLY A 186 -1.79 33.09 22.51
N GLY A 187 -2.06 31.92 23.00
CA GLY A 187 -2.97 31.64 24.12
C GLY A 187 -2.43 30.51 24.99
N VAL A 188 -2.20 30.87 26.21
CA VAL A 188 -1.54 30.18 27.32
C VAL A 188 -2.28 28.92 27.76
N ALA A 189 -1.48 27.93 28.18
CA ALA A 189 -1.83 26.66 28.79
C ALA A 189 -2.83 26.77 29.94
N GLY A 190 -3.85 25.93 29.87
CA GLY A 190 -4.69 25.51 30.98
C GLY A 190 -5.04 24.05 30.72
N GLY A 191 -4.66 23.15 31.64
CA GLY A 191 -4.89 21.71 31.51
C GLY A 191 -6.38 21.39 31.39
N ASN A 192 -6.81 21.22 30.18
CA ASN A 192 -8.03 20.54 29.78
C ASN A 192 -7.55 19.34 28.96
N GLU A 193 -8.01 18.15 29.29
CA GLU A 193 -7.80 16.97 28.44
C GLU A 193 -8.21 17.37 27.02
N THR A 194 -7.24 17.49 26.12
CA THR A 194 -7.50 17.89 24.74
C THR A 194 -8.10 16.65 24.07
N VAL A 195 -9.40 16.62 23.92
CA VAL A 195 -10.10 15.59 23.15
C VAL A 195 -10.07 16.03 21.68
N PHE A 196 -9.54 15.21 20.80
CA PHE A 196 -9.60 15.45 19.36
C PHE A 196 -11.04 15.34 18.86
N THR A 197 -11.38 16.17 17.89
CA THR A 197 -12.69 16.19 17.23
C THR A 197 -12.50 16.05 15.70
N ALA A 198 -13.58 15.93 14.96
CA ALA A 198 -13.51 15.89 13.49
C ALA A 198 -12.84 17.14 12.89
N ASP A 199 -12.95 18.29 13.56
CA ASP A 199 -12.33 19.56 13.13
C ASP A 199 -10.86 19.69 13.57
N THR A 200 -10.33 18.73 14.35
CA THR A 200 -8.92 18.75 14.77
C THR A 200 -8.05 18.48 13.55
N LYS A 201 -7.03 19.32 13.34
CA LYS A 201 -6.11 19.13 12.23
C LYS A 201 -5.26 17.89 12.43
N VAL A 202 -5.00 17.15 11.37
CA VAL A 202 -4.07 16.01 11.38
C VAL A 202 -2.68 16.49 11.83
N TRP A 203 -2.26 17.69 11.41
CA TRP A 203 -1.02 18.32 11.87
C TRP A 203 -0.92 18.37 13.40
N ASP A 204 -1.99 18.79 14.09
CA ASP A 204 -2.00 18.91 15.55
C ASP A 204 -1.94 17.54 16.24
N VAL A 205 -2.49 16.50 15.60
CA VAL A 205 -2.42 15.13 16.11
C VAL A 205 -1.01 14.57 15.99
N ILE A 206 -0.38 14.64 14.80
CA ILE A 206 0.96 14.08 14.59
C ILE A 206 2.05 14.81 15.36
N HIS A 207 1.81 16.05 15.78
CA HIS A 207 2.71 16.85 16.60
C HIS A 207 2.29 16.97 18.06
N ASP A 208 1.28 16.21 18.52
CA ASP A 208 0.96 16.17 19.95
C ASP A 208 2.17 15.57 20.69
N PRO A 209 2.73 16.30 21.67
CA PRO A 209 3.93 15.87 22.38
C PRO A 209 3.83 14.47 23.01
N VAL A 210 2.62 13.97 23.24
CA VAL A 210 2.38 12.65 23.79
C VAL A 210 2.87 11.52 22.88
N PHE A 211 2.91 11.76 21.57
CA PHE A 211 3.34 10.77 20.57
C PHE A 211 4.84 10.82 20.26
N GLY A 212 5.55 11.88 20.69
CA GLY A 212 6.97 12.02 20.34
C GLY A 212 7.19 11.90 18.83
N ASP A 213 8.27 11.22 18.43
CA ASP A 213 8.69 11.13 17.02
C ASP A 213 7.82 10.17 16.18
N TYR A 214 7.08 9.24 16.81
CA TYR A 214 6.24 8.29 16.08
C TYR A 214 4.85 8.83 15.70
N GLY A 215 4.47 10.02 16.17
CA GLY A 215 3.20 10.66 15.79
C GLY A 215 3.01 10.75 14.28
N ARG A 216 4.09 10.98 13.53
CA ARG A 216 4.09 11.03 12.07
C ARG A 216 3.66 9.71 11.39
N LEU A 217 3.76 8.57 12.08
CA LEU A 217 3.39 7.25 11.55
C LEU A 217 1.92 6.88 11.78
N ILE A 218 1.15 7.72 12.47
CA ILE A 218 -0.30 7.50 12.70
C ILE A 218 -1.09 7.64 11.38
N PHE A 219 -0.63 8.52 10.49
CA PHE A 219 -1.22 8.77 9.17
C PHE A 219 -0.25 8.35 8.07
N PRO A 220 -0.69 8.28 6.79
CA PRO A 220 0.21 7.91 5.70
C PRO A 220 1.49 8.73 5.70
N ALA A 221 2.64 8.09 5.97
CA ALA A 221 3.93 8.74 6.12
C ALA A 221 4.63 9.01 4.76
N ASP A 222 4.10 8.46 3.69
CA ASP A 222 4.65 8.48 2.34
C ASP A 222 4.28 9.74 1.53
N ARG A 223 3.46 10.62 2.09
CA ARG A 223 2.94 11.80 1.39
C ARG A 223 2.87 13.04 2.27
N SER A 224 2.91 14.20 1.63
CA SER A 224 2.66 15.46 2.32
C SER A 224 1.19 15.55 2.73
N ILE A 225 0.97 15.84 4.01
CA ILE A 225 -0.37 16.09 4.55
C ILE A 225 -0.57 17.59 4.61
N SER A 226 -1.65 18.08 4.00
CA SER A 226 -1.99 19.50 4.03
C SER A 226 -2.19 19.98 5.48
N ASP A 227 -1.65 21.15 5.80
CA ASP A 227 -1.82 21.80 7.12
C ASP A 227 -3.30 22.08 7.46
N SER A 228 -4.18 22.03 6.46
CA SER A 228 -5.62 22.24 6.63
C SER A 228 -6.41 20.96 6.80
N LEU A 229 -5.82 19.77 6.53
CA LEU A 229 -6.50 18.49 6.63
C LEU A 229 -6.94 18.24 8.08
N THR A 230 -8.23 17.91 8.25
CA THR A 230 -8.80 17.58 9.57
C THR A 230 -9.00 16.06 9.71
N LEU A 231 -9.24 15.60 10.94
CA LEU A 231 -9.58 14.18 11.18
C LEU A 231 -10.86 13.77 10.45
N GLY A 232 -11.81 14.70 10.26
CA GLY A 232 -13.01 14.48 9.50
C GLY A 232 -12.78 14.28 8.00
N ASP A 233 -11.67 14.79 7.49
CA ASP A 233 -11.32 14.78 6.08
C ASP A 233 -10.30 13.70 5.68
N VAL A 234 -9.90 12.84 6.61
CA VAL A 234 -8.88 11.79 6.36
C VAL A 234 -9.25 10.88 5.20
N GLY A 235 -10.54 10.66 4.95
CA GLY A 235 -11.01 9.94 3.77
C GLY A 235 -10.50 10.49 2.44
N ASN A 236 -10.22 11.80 2.37
CA ASN A 236 -9.75 12.45 1.14
C ASN A 236 -8.30 12.06 0.77
N ILE A 237 -7.52 11.56 1.74
CA ILE A 237 -6.15 11.11 1.50
C ILE A 237 -6.01 9.59 1.47
N LEU A 238 -7.08 8.86 1.77
CA LEU A 238 -7.13 7.39 1.68
C LEU A 238 -7.79 6.99 0.36
N THR A 239 -7.12 7.29 -0.75
CA THR A 239 -7.56 6.88 -2.08
C THR A 239 -7.77 5.38 -2.13
N TRP A 240 -8.75 4.92 -2.89
CA TRP A 240 -9.21 3.52 -3.02
C TRP A 240 -10.07 2.98 -1.88
N TYR A 241 -10.32 3.75 -0.82
CA TYR A 241 -11.16 3.30 0.29
C TYR A 241 -12.54 3.94 0.26
N SER A 242 -13.54 3.14 0.59
CA SER A 242 -14.92 3.56 0.73
C SER A 242 -15.32 3.50 2.20
N TYR A 243 -16.30 4.32 2.57
CA TYR A 243 -16.85 4.33 3.93
C TYR A 243 -15.84 4.68 5.03
N VAL A 244 -14.82 5.49 4.72
CA VAL A 244 -13.94 6.03 5.76
C VAL A 244 -14.75 6.87 6.74
N SER A 245 -14.86 6.43 8.00
CA SER A 245 -15.68 7.09 9.02
C SER A 245 -14.89 8.16 9.76
N PRO A 246 -15.32 9.43 9.72
CA PRO A 246 -14.76 10.48 10.56
C PRO A 246 -14.83 10.14 12.06
N GLU A 247 -15.92 9.53 12.50
CA GLU A 247 -16.13 9.13 13.88
C GLU A 247 -15.09 8.10 14.33
N ARG A 248 -14.82 7.10 13.48
CA ARG A 248 -13.77 6.10 13.76
C ARG A 248 -12.39 6.70 13.74
N THR A 249 -12.10 7.61 12.81
CA THR A 249 -10.82 8.34 12.78
C THR A 249 -10.59 9.09 14.08
N VAL A 250 -11.61 9.79 14.59
CA VAL A 250 -11.56 10.51 15.86
C VAL A 250 -11.43 9.56 17.06
N GLU A 251 -12.17 8.46 17.07
CA GLU A 251 -12.09 7.43 18.12
C GLU A 251 -10.66 6.87 18.23
N ILE A 252 -10.07 6.48 17.09
CA ILE A 252 -8.70 5.94 17.05
C ILE A 252 -7.68 6.96 17.55
N ALA A 253 -7.74 8.20 17.05
CA ALA A 253 -6.81 9.25 17.46
C ALA A 253 -6.88 9.53 18.97
N ASN A 254 -8.10 9.59 19.53
CA ASN A 254 -8.30 9.78 20.97
C ASN A 254 -7.86 8.56 21.78
N TYR A 255 -8.15 7.35 21.32
CA TYR A 255 -7.68 6.12 21.98
C TYR A 255 -6.15 6.09 22.09
N LEU A 256 -5.45 6.30 20.96
CA LEU A 256 -3.98 6.32 20.96
C LEU A 256 -3.44 7.40 21.90
N ARG A 257 -4.02 8.59 21.85
CA ARG A 257 -3.64 9.71 22.73
C ARG A 257 -3.85 9.39 24.22
N GLU A 258 -5.01 8.82 24.56
CA GLU A 258 -5.34 8.45 25.91
C GLU A 258 -4.35 7.42 26.46
N GLN A 259 -4.08 6.35 25.71
CA GLN A 259 -3.15 5.32 26.15
C GLN A 259 -1.73 5.88 26.33
N ALA A 260 -1.25 6.69 25.39
CA ALA A 260 0.05 7.34 25.52
C ALA A 260 0.11 8.32 26.71
N ALA A 261 -0.96 9.08 26.97
CA ALA A 261 -1.06 10.00 28.10
C ALA A 261 -1.10 9.27 29.47
N LEU A 262 -1.60 8.04 29.50
CA LEU A 262 -1.54 7.15 30.66
C LEU A 262 -0.14 6.57 30.90
N GLY A 263 0.80 6.80 29.97
CA GLY A 263 2.16 6.29 30.04
C GLY A 263 2.32 4.88 29.48
N GLU A 264 1.29 4.36 28.78
CA GLU A 264 1.39 3.09 28.09
C GLU A 264 2.29 3.23 26.85
N GLN A 265 3.18 2.28 26.65
CA GLN A 265 3.95 2.20 25.41
C GLN A 265 3.05 1.66 24.30
N ILE A 266 2.60 2.54 23.41
CA ILE A 266 1.68 2.20 22.31
C ILE A 266 2.38 2.00 20.98
N PHE A 267 3.66 2.33 20.88
CA PHE A 267 4.47 2.15 19.67
C PHE A 267 5.78 1.46 20.00
N TYR A 268 6.18 0.54 19.11
CA TYR A 268 7.41 -0.23 19.21
C TYR A 268 8.18 -0.17 17.92
N ASP A 269 9.42 0.27 17.99
CA ASP A 269 10.40 0.07 16.93
C ASP A 269 10.71 -1.42 16.80
N ILE A 270 10.63 -1.92 15.58
CA ILE A 270 10.95 -3.34 15.30
C ILE A 270 12.39 -3.53 14.80
N TYR A 271 13.06 -2.46 14.47
CA TYR A 271 14.45 -2.44 14.03
C TYR A 271 15.34 -1.71 15.05
N THR A 272 16.59 -2.17 15.16
CA THR A 272 17.59 -1.56 16.03
C THR A 272 18.15 -0.26 15.42
N GLU A 273 18.75 0.58 16.24
CA GLU A 273 19.42 1.80 15.79
C GLU A 273 20.54 1.53 14.78
N GLU A 274 21.24 0.37 14.90
CA GLU A 274 22.27 -0.03 13.95
C GLU A 274 21.65 -0.36 12.57
N GLU A 275 20.51 -1.04 12.54
CA GLU A 275 19.79 -1.37 11.31
C GLU A 275 19.21 -0.11 10.64
N LYS A 276 18.67 0.82 11.42
CA LYS A 276 18.18 2.12 10.91
C LYS A 276 19.32 2.98 10.39
N ALA A 277 20.49 2.97 11.04
CA ALA A 277 21.67 3.68 10.54
C ALA A 277 22.21 3.08 9.22
N ALA A 278 22.01 1.76 9.01
CA ALA A 278 22.39 1.08 7.77
C ALA A 278 21.34 1.26 6.65
N ASP A 279 20.07 1.40 7.01
CA ASP A 279 18.94 1.63 6.11
C ASP A 279 17.95 2.61 6.78
N PRO A 280 18.09 3.92 6.50
CA PRO A 280 17.25 4.95 7.13
C PRO A 280 15.74 4.79 6.87
N ALA A 281 15.34 4.11 5.79
CA ALA A 281 13.92 3.84 5.54
C ALA A 281 13.27 2.98 6.64
N LYS A 282 14.07 2.28 7.45
CA LYS A 282 13.60 1.52 8.61
C LYS A 282 13.11 2.40 9.78
N GLU A 283 13.28 3.71 9.71
CA GLU A 283 12.65 4.66 10.62
C GLU A 283 11.15 4.85 10.33
N ASP A 284 10.70 4.47 9.11
CA ASP A 284 9.33 4.63 8.65
C ASP A 284 8.46 3.37 8.86
N THR A 285 8.83 2.53 9.83
CA THR A 285 8.10 1.30 10.18
C THR A 285 8.02 1.10 11.68
N GLY A 286 7.08 0.28 12.13
CA GLY A 286 6.92 -0.09 13.53
C GLY A 286 5.52 -0.63 13.84
N LEU A 287 5.32 -1.00 15.08
CA LEU A 287 4.08 -1.61 15.56
C LEU A 287 3.34 -0.67 16.51
N PHE A 288 2.09 -0.35 16.20
CA PHE A 288 1.16 0.21 17.16
C PHE A 288 0.47 -0.93 17.92
N PHE A 289 0.49 -0.87 19.25
CA PHE A 289 -0.06 -1.90 20.11
C PHE A 289 -1.39 -1.46 20.73
N PHE A 290 -2.45 -2.15 20.37
CA PHE A 290 -3.79 -2.06 20.96
C PHE A 290 -3.94 -3.20 21.96
N ARG A 291 -3.78 -2.88 23.25
CA ARG A 291 -3.74 -3.88 24.32
C ARG A 291 -5.10 -4.50 24.56
N GLY A 292 -5.12 -5.82 24.66
CA GLY A 292 -6.24 -6.62 25.11
C GLY A 292 -6.05 -7.06 26.58
N THR A 293 -6.45 -8.29 26.88
CA THR A 293 -6.22 -8.93 28.17
C THR A 293 -4.77 -9.42 28.26
N PRO A 294 -4.01 -9.09 29.29
CA PRO A 294 -2.65 -9.58 29.45
C PRO A 294 -2.58 -11.11 29.43
N GLY A 295 -1.65 -11.64 28.66
CA GLY A 295 -1.48 -13.09 28.46
C GLY A 295 -2.45 -13.71 27.44
N GLU A 296 -3.31 -12.93 26.80
CA GLU A 296 -4.17 -13.42 25.71
C GLU A 296 -3.40 -13.43 24.38
N LYS A 297 -3.92 -14.18 23.40
CA LYS A 297 -3.36 -14.34 22.06
C LYS A 297 -3.29 -13.02 21.32
N PHE A 298 -2.46 -12.97 20.26
CA PHE A 298 -2.29 -11.74 19.50
C PHE A 298 -2.70 -11.88 18.02
N ALA A 299 -2.99 -10.73 17.43
CA ALA A 299 -3.20 -10.56 16.02
C ALA A 299 -2.30 -9.46 15.47
N VAL A 300 -1.85 -9.58 14.22
CA VAL A 300 -1.20 -8.48 13.49
C VAL A 300 -2.11 -8.02 12.36
N THR A 301 -2.49 -6.74 12.39
CA THR A 301 -3.33 -6.13 11.36
C THR A 301 -2.48 -5.31 10.39
N ASN A 302 -2.70 -5.53 9.10
CA ASN A 302 -1.93 -4.95 8.02
C ASN A 302 -2.87 -4.17 7.10
N ALA A 303 -2.73 -2.86 7.04
CA ALA A 303 -3.55 -2.05 6.16
C ALA A 303 -3.16 -2.25 4.69
N GLY A 304 -4.09 -1.99 3.79
CA GLY A 304 -3.79 -1.86 2.38
C GLY A 304 -3.21 -0.49 2.02
N GLY A 305 -3.28 -0.15 0.75
CA GLY A 305 -2.70 1.05 0.14
C GLY A 305 -1.78 0.71 -1.03
N GLY A 306 -1.99 -0.44 -1.70
CA GLY A 306 -1.28 -0.86 -2.92
C GLY A 306 0.22 -1.08 -2.75
N PHE A 307 0.74 -1.24 -1.53
CA PHE A 307 2.16 -1.19 -1.18
C PHE A 307 2.83 0.15 -1.47
N VAL A 308 2.06 1.19 -1.66
CA VAL A 308 2.51 2.55 -1.92
C VAL A 308 2.43 3.39 -0.64
N TYR A 309 1.36 3.22 0.11
CA TYR A 309 1.14 3.84 1.42
C TYR A 309 0.44 2.87 2.38
N VAL A 310 0.31 3.25 3.65
CA VAL A 310 -0.35 2.44 4.68
C VAL A 310 -1.62 3.15 5.15
N ALA A 311 -2.79 2.59 4.80
CA ALA A 311 -4.10 3.15 5.14
C ALA A 311 -4.52 2.82 6.58
N ALA A 312 -3.62 2.97 7.56
CA ALA A 312 -3.80 2.44 8.91
C ALA A 312 -5.08 2.93 9.60
N MET A 313 -5.43 4.22 9.46
CA MET A 313 -6.58 4.84 10.10
C MET A 313 -7.94 4.24 9.69
N HIS A 314 -7.99 3.52 8.58
CA HIS A 314 -9.22 2.87 8.11
C HIS A 314 -9.11 1.34 8.07
N ASP A 315 -7.93 0.82 7.72
CA ASP A 315 -7.78 -0.57 7.27
C ASP A 315 -6.95 -1.47 8.21
N SER A 316 -6.41 -0.93 9.33
CA SER A 316 -5.75 -1.73 10.37
C SER A 316 -6.03 -1.26 11.80
N PHE A 317 -5.92 0.03 12.12
CA PHE A 317 -6.17 0.53 13.48
C PHE A 317 -7.58 0.24 13.98
N PRO A 318 -8.67 0.44 13.19
CA PRO A 318 -10.01 0.07 13.62
C PRO A 318 -10.13 -1.43 13.93
N HIS A 319 -9.53 -2.29 13.13
CA HIS A 319 -9.51 -3.74 13.32
C HIS A 319 -8.76 -4.11 14.62
N ALA A 320 -7.59 -3.51 14.83
CA ALA A 320 -6.80 -3.72 16.04
C ALA A 320 -7.55 -3.26 17.31
N LEU A 321 -8.23 -2.11 17.23
CA LEU A 321 -9.04 -1.62 18.37
C LEU A 321 -10.22 -2.56 18.67
N GLU A 322 -10.93 -3.04 17.64
CA GLU A 322 -12.04 -3.98 17.87
C GLU A 322 -11.55 -5.33 18.40
N LEU A 323 -10.39 -5.83 17.97
CA LEU A 323 -9.76 -7.02 18.55
C LEU A 323 -9.42 -6.79 20.03
N SER A 324 -8.85 -5.64 20.38
CA SER A 324 -8.51 -5.31 21.77
C SER A 324 -9.74 -5.22 22.67
N LYS A 325 -10.84 -4.65 22.17
CA LYS A 325 -12.14 -4.62 22.89
C LYS A 325 -12.72 -6.02 23.13
N LYS A 326 -12.38 -6.99 22.28
CA LYS A 326 -12.74 -8.41 22.45
C LYS A 326 -11.79 -9.17 23.39
N GLY A 327 -10.72 -8.52 23.85
CA GLY A 327 -9.75 -9.06 24.78
C GLY A 327 -8.46 -9.58 24.15
N TYR A 328 -8.35 -9.64 22.82
CA TYR A 328 -7.14 -10.04 22.12
C TYR A 328 -6.11 -8.92 22.09
N ASN A 329 -4.84 -9.25 22.16
CA ASN A 329 -3.78 -8.28 21.93
C ASN A 329 -3.64 -8.06 20.42
N ALA A 330 -3.64 -6.81 19.95
CA ALA A 330 -3.58 -6.53 18.53
C ALA A 330 -2.46 -5.54 18.21
N PHE A 331 -1.68 -5.85 17.19
CA PHE A 331 -0.61 -5.02 16.68
C PHE A 331 -0.97 -4.54 15.28
N ALA A 332 -0.93 -3.25 15.04
CA ALA A 332 -1.08 -2.70 13.71
C ALA A 332 0.28 -2.31 13.15
N LEU A 333 0.68 -2.94 12.05
CA LEU A 333 1.96 -2.70 11.43
C LEU A 333 1.88 -1.48 10.49
N ILE A 334 2.79 -0.54 10.70
CA ILE A 334 3.16 0.44 9.69
C ILE A 334 4.36 -0.15 8.96
N TYR A 335 4.25 -0.39 7.67
CA TYR A 335 5.28 -1.02 6.86
C TYR A 335 5.82 -0.08 5.79
N ARG A 336 7.04 -0.31 5.35
CA ARG A 336 7.68 0.47 4.29
C ARG A 336 7.07 0.13 2.92
N PRO A 337 7.01 1.08 1.97
CA PRO A 337 6.53 0.83 0.61
C PRO A 337 7.28 -0.31 -0.10
N GLY A 338 6.58 -1.01 -1.00
CA GLY A 338 7.08 -2.16 -1.74
C GLY A 338 6.65 -3.50 -1.15
N ALA A 339 6.16 -4.41 -1.99
CA ALA A 339 5.58 -5.68 -1.53
C ALA A 339 6.61 -6.57 -0.80
N GLN A 340 7.84 -6.68 -1.30
CA GLN A 340 8.91 -7.44 -0.66
C GLN A 340 9.30 -6.82 0.67
N THR A 341 9.53 -5.51 0.70
CA THR A 341 9.91 -4.75 1.90
C THR A 341 8.83 -4.82 2.98
N ALA A 342 7.56 -4.69 2.59
CA ALA A 342 6.43 -4.81 3.49
C ALA A 342 6.34 -6.22 4.13
N CYS A 343 6.62 -7.27 3.37
CA CYS A 343 6.69 -8.63 3.89
C CYS A 343 7.90 -8.85 4.81
N GLU A 344 9.03 -8.22 4.53
CA GLU A 344 10.21 -8.21 5.43
C GLU A 344 9.88 -7.52 6.75
N ASP A 345 9.18 -6.38 6.71
CA ASP A 345 8.72 -5.68 7.92
C ASP A 345 7.71 -6.51 8.72
N LEU A 346 6.78 -7.20 8.06
CA LEU A 346 5.84 -8.08 8.74
C LEU A 346 6.53 -9.30 9.37
N ALA A 347 7.52 -9.87 8.68
CA ALA A 347 8.33 -10.97 9.23
C ALA A 347 9.10 -10.50 10.47
N ARG A 348 9.75 -9.31 10.42
CA ARG A 348 10.43 -8.70 11.56
C ARG A 348 9.47 -8.39 12.70
N ALA A 349 8.26 -7.90 12.39
CA ALA A 349 7.23 -7.63 13.39
C ALA A 349 6.81 -8.91 14.14
N ILE A 350 6.58 -10.02 13.41
CA ILE A 350 6.27 -11.33 14.02
C ILE A 350 7.43 -11.79 14.90
N ALA A 351 8.66 -11.70 14.39
CA ALA A 351 9.86 -12.06 15.15
C ALA A 351 9.97 -11.22 16.44
N PHE A 352 9.82 -9.89 16.32
CA PHE A 352 9.85 -8.97 17.46
C PHE A 352 8.82 -9.34 18.53
N ILE A 353 7.58 -9.66 18.14
CA ILE A 353 6.54 -10.04 19.10
C ILE A 353 6.91 -11.35 19.80
N HIS A 354 7.39 -12.36 19.08
CA HIS A 354 7.83 -13.62 19.66
C HIS A 354 9.04 -13.46 20.60
N GLU A 355 10.00 -12.62 20.24
CA GLU A 355 11.21 -12.35 21.03
C GLU A 355 10.90 -11.58 22.34
N ASN A 356 9.85 -10.76 22.34
CA ASN A 356 9.46 -9.89 23.45
C ASN A 356 8.13 -10.28 24.10
N ALA A 357 7.65 -11.51 23.90
CA ALA A 357 6.31 -11.95 24.29
C ALA A 357 6.00 -11.74 25.78
N GLU A 358 6.99 -12.00 26.66
CA GLU A 358 6.86 -11.82 28.12
C GLU A 358 6.69 -10.33 28.49
N GLU A 359 7.50 -9.45 27.88
CA GLU A 359 7.44 -8.00 28.11
C GLU A 359 6.14 -7.41 27.57
N LEU A 360 5.73 -7.86 26.37
CA LEU A 360 4.48 -7.45 25.75
C LEU A 360 3.25 -8.02 26.46
N GLY A 361 3.42 -9.07 27.26
CA GLY A 361 2.35 -9.76 27.96
C GLY A 361 1.39 -10.49 27.02
N VAL A 362 1.90 -11.13 25.97
CA VAL A 362 1.10 -11.82 24.95
C VAL A 362 1.38 -13.33 24.92
N ASP A 363 0.35 -14.12 24.59
CA ASP A 363 0.50 -15.52 24.22
C ASP A 363 0.79 -15.62 22.71
N VAL A 364 1.95 -16.18 22.38
CA VAL A 364 2.42 -16.31 20.98
C VAL A 364 1.90 -17.55 20.26
N SER A 365 1.15 -18.39 20.94
CA SER A 365 0.48 -19.54 20.31
C SER A 365 -0.77 -19.09 19.56
N ASP A 366 -1.10 -19.75 18.45
CA ASP A 366 -2.34 -19.53 17.70
C ASP A 366 -2.63 -18.06 17.29
N TYR A 367 -1.61 -17.29 17.00
CA TYR A 367 -1.80 -15.92 16.54
C TYR A 367 -2.44 -15.87 15.15
N SER A 368 -2.97 -14.70 14.76
CA SER A 368 -3.58 -14.49 13.44
C SER A 368 -2.97 -13.30 12.69
N LEU A 369 -3.01 -13.37 11.36
CA LEU A 369 -2.63 -12.26 10.48
C LEU A 369 -3.87 -11.75 9.75
N TRP A 370 -4.10 -10.45 9.85
CA TRP A 370 -5.23 -9.76 9.25
C TRP A 370 -4.74 -8.77 8.21
N GLY A 371 -5.51 -8.56 7.16
CA GLY A 371 -5.17 -7.49 6.23
C GLY A 371 -6.27 -7.18 5.22
N GLY A 372 -6.27 -5.93 4.74
CA GLY A 372 -7.07 -5.48 3.63
C GLY A 372 -6.23 -5.20 2.40
N SER A 373 -6.74 -5.46 1.20
CA SER A 373 -6.09 -5.14 -0.08
C SER A 373 -4.64 -5.66 -0.16
N ALA A 374 -3.64 -4.76 -0.25
CA ALA A 374 -2.22 -5.11 -0.19
C ALA A 374 -1.83 -5.78 1.13
N GLY A 375 -2.38 -5.35 2.26
CA GLY A 375 -2.17 -5.96 3.56
C GLY A 375 -2.66 -7.40 3.64
N ALA A 376 -3.76 -7.73 2.93
CA ALA A 376 -4.25 -9.09 2.82
C ALA A 376 -3.28 -9.99 2.04
N ARG A 377 -2.59 -9.46 1.02
CA ARG A 377 -1.52 -10.18 0.30
C ARG A 377 -0.34 -10.47 1.24
N MET A 378 0.10 -9.47 2.01
CA MET A 378 1.17 -9.65 3.02
C MET A 378 0.80 -10.77 4.00
N ALA A 379 -0.40 -10.70 4.59
CA ALA A 379 -0.88 -11.70 5.55
C ALA A 379 -0.90 -13.11 4.92
N ALA A 380 -1.39 -13.24 3.68
CA ALA A 380 -1.43 -14.51 2.96
C ALA A 380 -0.02 -15.04 2.62
N TRP A 381 0.88 -14.19 2.16
CA TRP A 381 2.26 -14.60 1.84
C TRP A 381 3.02 -15.03 3.09
N LEU A 382 2.97 -14.25 4.18
CA LEU A 382 3.61 -14.64 5.44
C LEU A 382 2.99 -15.92 6.01
N GLY A 383 1.67 -16.08 5.94
CA GLY A 383 0.99 -17.30 6.33
C GLY A 383 1.47 -18.52 5.53
N SER A 384 1.63 -18.39 4.22
CA SER A 384 2.00 -19.48 3.32
C SER A 384 3.51 -19.75 3.30
N TYR A 385 4.35 -18.71 3.20
CA TYR A 385 5.81 -18.86 3.05
C TYR A 385 6.54 -18.83 4.40
N GLY A 386 5.97 -18.20 5.44
CA GLY A 386 6.58 -18.03 6.77
C GLY A 386 7.65 -16.95 6.82
N THR A 387 8.05 -16.62 8.03
CA THR A 387 9.01 -15.54 8.33
C THR A 387 10.40 -15.80 7.73
N ALA A 388 10.82 -17.07 7.64
CA ALA A 388 12.12 -17.43 7.08
C ALA A 388 12.26 -17.08 5.59
N ALA A 389 11.18 -17.02 4.84
CA ALA A 389 11.20 -16.59 3.43
C ALA A 389 11.49 -15.11 3.27
N PHE A 390 11.31 -14.32 4.33
CA PHE A 390 11.46 -12.86 4.35
C PHE A 390 12.59 -12.38 5.28
N GLY A 391 13.57 -13.26 5.54
CA GLY A 391 14.85 -12.86 6.17
C GLY A 391 14.93 -13.06 7.68
N GLU A 392 13.86 -13.54 8.33
CA GLU A 392 13.85 -13.80 9.77
C GLU A 392 14.07 -15.28 10.10
N ALA A 393 14.11 -15.62 11.39
CA ALA A 393 14.07 -17.00 11.84
C ALA A 393 12.72 -17.65 11.49
N ASP A 394 12.65 -18.97 11.49
CA ASP A 394 11.43 -19.73 11.20
C ASP A 394 10.53 -19.77 12.45
N TYR A 395 9.70 -18.74 12.61
CA TYR A 395 8.69 -18.67 13.66
C TYR A 395 7.44 -19.51 13.30
N PRO A 396 6.63 -19.92 14.30
CA PRO A 396 5.37 -20.63 14.04
C PRO A 396 4.47 -19.88 13.03
N ARG A 397 3.72 -20.67 12.24
CA ARG A 397 2.74 -20.10 11.32
C ARG A 397 1.51 -19.60 12.09
N PRO A 398 0.77 -18.62 11.55
CA PRO A 398 -0.48 -18.18 12.16
C PRO A 398 -1.52 -19.33 12.13
N SER A 399 -2.38 -19.37 13.14
CA SER A 399 -3.53 -20.30 13.18
C SER A 399 -4.64 -19.89 12.21
N ALA A 400 -4.70 -18.61 11.83
CA ALA A 400 -5.60 -18.12 10.80
C ALA A 400 -5.01 -16.89 10.04
N VAL A 401 -5.41 -16.77 8.78
CA VAL A 401 -5.21 -15.59 7.94
C VAL A 401 -6.57 -15.01 7.55
N ILE A 402 -6.78 -13.75 7.80
CA ILE A 402 -8.01 -13.01 7.52
C ILE A 402 -7.75 -12.00 6.40
N MET A 403 -8.44 -12.14 5.29
CA MET A 403 -8.19 -11.40 4.05
C MET A 403 -9.41 -10.60 3.63
N GLN A 404 -9.25 -9.29 3.44
CA GLN A 404 -10.28 -8.45 2.85
C GLN A 404 -9.89 -8.00 1.45
N TYR A 405 -10.85 -7.98 0.54
CA TYR A 405 -10.84 -7.36 -0.79
C TYR A 405 -9.47 -7.34 -1.48
N THR A 406 -8.91 -8.52 -1.79
CA THR A 406 -7.65 -8.63 -2.53
C THR A 406 -7.75 -9.47 -3.79
N GLY A 407 -7.05 -9.05 -4.85
CA GLY A 407 -6.97 -9.81 -6.10
C GLY A 407 -5.94 -10.97 -6.10
N LEU A 408 -5.45 -11.40 -4.93
CA LEU A 408 -4.48 -12.50 -4.84
C LEU A 408 -5.09 -13.83 -5.28
N SER A 409 -4.60 -14.39 -6.38
CA SER A 409 -5.06 -15.67 -6.94
C SER A 409 -4.16 -16.86 -6.62
N GLU A 410 -2.91 -16.59 -6.21
CA GLU A 410 -1.91 -17.63 -5.93
C GLU A 410 -2.33 -18.54 -4.77
N VAL A 411 -2.09 -19.85 -4.91
CA VAL A 411 -2.26 -20.87 -3.86
C VAL A 411 -1.02 -21.76 -3.87
N THR A 412 -0.31 -21.81 -2.74
CA THR A 412 0.99 -22.48 -2.61
C THR A 412 0.86 -23.95 -2.18
N GLY A 413 -0.22 -24.29 -1.48
CA GLY A 413 -0.43 -25.57 -0.82
C GLY A 413 0.03 -25.63 0.63
N ALA A 414 0.47 -24.49 1.17
CA ALA A 414 0.90 -24.33 2.56
C ALA A 414 0.09 -23.25 3.29
N GLU A 415 -1.06 -22.87 2.74
CA GLU A 415 -1.94 -21.89 3.34
C GLU A 415 -2.43 -22.35 4.72
N PRO A 416 -2.36 -21.49 5.75
CA PRO A 416 -3.05 -21.73 7.01
C PRO A 416 -4.56 -21.59 6.81
N PRO A 417 -5.39 -21.94 7.80
CA PRO A 417 -6.81 -21.63 7.80
C PRO A 417 -7.05 -20.19 7.36
N THR A 418 -7.93 -19.98 6.37
CA THR A 418 -8.10 -18.67 5.71
C THR A 418 -9.56 -18.26 5.66
N TYR A 419 -9.86 -17.09 6.24
CA TYR A 419 -11.15 -16.42 6.05
C TYR A 419 -10.97 -15.25 5.08
N ALA A 420 -11.93 -15.06 4.22
CA ALA A 420 -11.92 -13.97 3.25
C ALA A 420 -13.26 -13.21 3.20
N CYS A 421 -13.22 -11.93 2.84
CA CYS A 421 -14.42 -11.18 2.51
C CYS A 421 -14.17 -10.14 1.42
N VAL A 422 -15.19 -9.92 0.56
CA VAL A 422 -15.07 -9.02 -0.61
C VAL A 422 -16.46 -8.56 -1.07
N GLY A 423 -16.54 -7.40 -1.71
CA GLY A 423 -17.77 -6.88 -2.33
C GLY A 423 -17.89 -7.24 -3.82
N THR A 424 -19.12 -7.41 -4.32
CA THR A 424 -19.33 -7.72 -5.75
C THR A 424 -19.15 -6.50 -6.66
N SER A 425 -19.17 -5.28 -6.11
CA SER A 425 -18.89 -4.03 -6.84
C SER A 425 -17.48 -3.51 -6.60
N ASP A 426 -16.58 -4.39 -6.12
CA ASP A 426 -15.17 -4.06 -5.98
C ASP A 426 -14.52 -3.95 -7.36
N GLY A 427 -14.13 -2.72 -7.74
CA GLY A 427 -13.50 -2.40 -9.02
C GLY A 427 -12.00 -2.69 -9.05
N ILE A 428 -11.37 -3.03 -7.90
CA ILE A 428 -9.94 -3.27 -7.75
C ILE A 428 -9.67 -4.77 -7.57
N ALA A 429 -10.44 -5.43 -6.71
CA ALA A 429 -10.29 -6.85 -6.39
C ALA A 429 -11.53 -7.62 -6.84
N TYR A 430 -11.44 -8.25 -8.01
CA TYR A 430 -12.57 -9.04 -8.51
C TYR A 430 -12.91 -10.20 -7.56
N TYR A 431 -14.15 -10.20 -7.03
CA TYR A 431 -14.60 -11.16 -6.02
C TYR A 431 -14.47 -12.62 -6.46
N GLY A 432 -14.67 -12.92 -7.75
CA GLY A 432 -14.52 -14.27 -8.29
C GLY A 432 -13.09 -14.80 -8.20
N THR A 433 -12.06 -13.95 -8.18
CA THR A 433 -10.68 -14.34 -7.92
C THR A 433 -10.50 -14.85 -6.48
N MET A 434 -11.11 -14.15 -5.51
CA MET A 434 -11.06 -14.57 -4.11
C MET A 434 -11.86 -15.87 -3.88
N GLU A 435 -13.07 -15.99 -4.47
CA GLU A 435 -13.86 -17.24 -4.39
C GLU A 435 -13.07 -18.44 -4.94
N GLU A 436 -12.43 -18.27 -6.11
CA GLU A 436 -11.61 -19.33 -6.70
C GLU A 436 -10.40 -19.67 -5.83
N ARG A 437 -9.72 -18.69 -5.25
CA ARG A 437 -8.62 -18.92 -4.31
C ARG A 437 -9.09 -19.71 -3.10
N ILE A 438 -10.18 -19.32 -2.44
CA ILE A 438 -10.72 -20.03 -1.27
C ILE A 438 -11.13 -21.45 -1.64
N ARG A 439 -11.81 -21.64 -2.77
CA ARG A 439 -12.17 -22.97 -3.27
C ARG A 439 -10.93 -23.87 -3.49
N ARG A 440 -9.82 -23.30 -3.97
CA ARG A 440 -8.56 -24.03 -4.18
C ARG A 440 -7.89 -24.39 -2.87
N ILE A 441 -7.93 -23.53 -1.85
CA ILE A 441 -7.44 -23.80 -0.49
C ILE A 441 -8.26 -24.96 0.13
N GLN A 442 -9.58 -24.89 0.06
CA GLN A 442 -10.48 -25.97 0.53
C GLN A 442 -10.20 -27.31 -0.16
N ALA A 443 -9.91 -27.29 -1.46
CA ALA A 443 -9.59 -28.49 -2.23
C ALA A 443 -8.29 -29.19 -1.79
N GLN A 444 -7.42 -28.47 -1.09
CA GLN A 444 -6.20 -29.04 -0.47
C GLN A 444 -6.44 -29.57 0.95
N GLY A 445 -7.65 -29.42 1.49
CA GLY A 445 -8.05 -29.88 2.81
C GLY A 445 -7.82 -28.88 3.94
N THR A 446 -7.41 -27.64 3.62
CA THR A 446 -7.29 -26.55 4.60
C THR A 446 -8.65 -25.91 4.82
N ASN A 447 -8.99 -25.59 6.09
CA ASN A 447 -10.21 -24.84 6.41
C ASN A 447 -10.16 -23.45 5.78
N ALA A 448 -11.19 -23.10 5.01
CA ALA A 448 -11.27 -21.76 4.42
C ALA A 448 -12.72 -21.35 4.18
N GLU A 449 -13.02 -20.08 4.39
CA GLU A 449 -14.35 -19.50 4.25
C GLU A 449 -14.28 -18.18 3.50
N ILE A 450 -15.38 -17.81 2.82
CA ILE A 450 -15.51 -16.51 2.17
C ILE A 450 -16.92 -15.97 2.34
N GLU A 451 -17.03 -14.68 2.67
CA GLU A 451 -18.26 -13.91 2.60
C GLU A 451 -18.18 -12.92 1.43
N VAL A 452 -19.19 -12.95 0.56
CA VAL A 452 -19.28 -12.05 -0.61
C VAL A 452 -20.48 -11.13 -0.43
N PHE A 453 -20.23 -9.81 -0.43
CA PHE A 453 -21.21 -8.78 -0.13
C PHE A 453 -21.70 -8.09 -1.40
N GLU A 454 -23.00 -8.23 -1.71
CA GLU A 454 -23.56 -7.69 -2.93
C GLU A 454 -23.56 -6.15 -2.95
N GLY A 455 -23.06 -5.58 -4.03
CA GLY A 455 -23.04 -4.13 -4.28
C GLY A 455 -21.98 -3.36 -3.49
N LEU A 456 -21.17 -4.02 -2.66
CA LEU A 456 -20.16 -3.35 -1.85
C LEU A 456 -18.89 -3.08 -2.69
N PRO A 457 -18.37 -1.85 -2.70
CA PRO A 457 -17.13 -1.52 -3.39
C PRO A 457 -15.88 -1.88 -2.56
N HIS A 458 -14.69 -1.60 -3.11
CA HIS A 458 -13.40 -1.79 -2.44
C HIS A 458 -13.27 -0.96 -1.17
N GLY A 459 -12.50 -1.49 -0.19
CA GLY A 459 -12.04 -0.71 0.95
C GLY A 459 -13.12 -0.36 1.96
N PHE A 460 -14.04 -1.28 2.26
CA PHE A 460 -15.14 -1.05 3.20
C PHE A 460 -14.73 -1.14 4.70
N GLY A 461 -13.47 -1.43 5.02
CA GLY A 461 -12.98 -1.49 6.39
C GLY A 461 -13.81 -2.43 7.28
N LEU A 462 -14.28 -1.96 8.44
CA LEU A 462 -15.16 -2.74 9.33
C LEU A 462 -16.57 -3.01 8.77
N GLY A 463 -16.93 -2.37 7.65
CA GLY A 463 -18.24 -2.56 7.01
C GLY A 463 -19.42 -1.99 7.78
N GLU A 464 -19.22 -1.12 8.74
CA GLU A 464 -20.25 -0.54 9.60
C GLU A 464 -21.30 0.22 8.77
N GLY A 465 -22.58 -0.04 9.05
CA GLY A 465 -23.70 0.56 8.32
C GLY A 465 -23.85 0.07 6.88
N THR A 466 -23.14 -0.97 6.48
CA THR A 466 -23.20 -1.59 5.15
C THR A 466 -23.76 -3.02 5.21
N VAL A 467 -23.87 -3.67 4.06
CA VAL A 467 -24.24 -5.10 3.98
C VAL A 467 -23.18 -6.03 4.56
N ALA A 468 -21.96 -5.54 4.82
CA ALA A 468 -20.86 -6.28 5.43
C ALA A 468 -20.84 -6.16 6.97
N GLU A 469 -21.79 -5.44 7.58
CA GLU A 469 -21.85 -5.32 9.04
C GLU A 469 -21.91 -6.70 9.70
N GLY A 470 -20.95 -6.97 10.63
CA GLY A 470 -20.81 -8.25 11.31
C GLY A 470 -19.78 -9.22 10.73
N TRP A 471 -19.21 -8.95 9.57
CA TRP A 471 -18.15 -9.79 9.00
C TRP A 471 -16.97 -9.96 9.96
N PHE A 472 -16.64 -8.91 10.71
CA PHE A 472 -15.54 -8.92 11.66
C PHE A 472 -15.75 -9.96 12.76
N ASP A 473 -16.96 -10.07 13.30
CA ASP A 473 -17.32 -11.10 14.28
C ASP A 473 -17.27 -12.52 13.69
N SER A 474 -17.60 -12.69 12.41
CA SER A 474 -17.45 -13.95 11.70
C SER A 474 -15.98 -14.34 11.57
N ALA A 475 -15.12 -13.38 11.22
CA ALA A 475 -13.67 -13.61 11.12
C ALA A 475 -13.02 -13.95 12.47
N VAL A 476 -13.43 -13.28 13.56
CA VAL A 476 -12.96 -13.61 14.91
C VAL A 476 -13.36 -15.04 15.29
N ARG A 477 -14.63 -15.43 15.09
CA ARG A 477 -15.08 -16.81 15.33
C ARG A 477 -14.30 -17.82 14.50
N PHE A 478 -14.06 -17.52 13.22
CA PHE A 478 -13.25 -18.36 12.37
C PHE A 478 -11.83 -18.57 12.94
N TRP A 479 -11.19 -17.52 13.44
CA TRP A 479 -9.89 -17.64 14.10
C TRP A 479 -9.98 -18.49 15.36
N GLU A 480 -10.96 -18.24 16.26
CA GLU A 480 -11.18 -19.01 17.50
C GLU A 480 -11.41 -20.51 17.20
N ASP A 481 -12.16 -20.84 16.15
CA ASP A 481 -12.43 -22.23 15.76
C ASP A 481 -11.21 -22.98 15.21
N ASN A 482 -10.18 -22.25 14.78
CA ASN A 482 -8.92 -22.79 14.25
C ASN A 482 -7.73 -22.71 15.24
N MET A 483 -7.94 -22.22 16.46
CA MET A 483 -6.96 -22.32 17.53
C MET A 483 -6.83 -23.76 18.02
N GLU A 484 -5.62 -24.16 18.44
CA GLU A 484 -5.41 -25.45 19.09
C GLU A 484 -6.17 -25.49 20.44
N LYS A 485 -6.90 -26.57 20.68
CA LYS A 485 -7.74 -26.75 21.89
C LYS A 485 -6.99 -27.50 22.97
#